data_16e82eacffbd95ed9b9cf5fe8370ca0b
#
_entry.id   16e82eacffbd95ed9b9cf5fe8370ca0b
#
_cell.length_a   1.000
_cell.length_b   1.000
_cell.length_c   1.000
_cell.angle_alpha   90.00
_cell.angle_beta   90.00
_cell.angle_gamma   90.00
#
_symmetry.space_group_name_H-M   'P 1'
#
loop_
_entity.id
_entity.type
_entity.pdbx_description
1 polymer ?
#
loop_
_entity_poly.entity_id
_entity_poly.type
_entity_poly.pdbx_seq_one_letter_code
_entity_poly.pdbx_strand_id
1 'polypeptide(L)'
;LTGTPGKTTVKELLAQVLSRRGPTAKTHMNLNNQIGLPLSMLAATGEEAFWVMEAGISHPNDMDELGAILEPDLALILNVGPGHAAGLGDRGTAHYKSKLLAHLAPGGTAIISADYPDLAREARAVRQELVFFSTSGRQVDYRAAYVVPAGEDKGLFRLWLDGVSIDVEAPFRGAFGAENVIAVAAVAHRLGLGAEEIAAGFAGAALPEQRFACSRAGDWLVIDDSYNANPLSFSRMLEAAAEMAGDHADRPLVCVLGEM
;
A
#
# COMPACT_ATOMS: atom_id res chain seq x y z
N LEU A 1 -2.13 -1.64 -8.87
CA LEU A 1 -2.39 -0.75 -7.72
C LEU A 1 -1.78 0.64 -7.91
N THR A 2 -2.38 1.67 -7.29
CA THR A 2 -1.88 3.04 -7.28
C THR A 2 -2.14 3.73 -5.93
N GLY A 3 -1.55 4.91 -5.71
CA GLY A 3 -1.67 5.70 -4.49
C GLY A 3 -0.66 6.86 -4.47
N THR A 4 -0.67 7.72 -3.46
CA THR A 4 0.34 8.77 -3.30
C THR A 4 1.52 8.26 -2.47
N PRO A 5 1.46 7.95 -1.17
CA PRO A 5 2.45 7.11 -0.50
C PRO A 5 2.04 5.63 -0.49
N GLY A 6 2.96 4.74 -0.13
CA GLY A 6 2.70 3.34 0.21
C GLY A 6 2.62 2.35 -0.96
N LYS A 7 2.56 2.79 -2.21
CA LYS A 7 2.44 1.91 -3.39
C LYS A 7 3.43 0.76 -3.40
N THR A 8 4.72 1.07 -3.38
CA THR A 8 5.80 0.07 -3.44
C THR A 8 5.77 -0.85 -2.23
N THR A 9 5.54 -0.31 -1.05
CA THR A 9 5.40 -1.10 0.19
C THR A 9 4.25 -2.09 0.08
N VAL A 10 3.07 -1.64 -0.34
CA VAL A 10 1.90 -2.52 -0.53
C VAL A 10 2.12 -3.54 -1.64
N LYS A 11 2.74 -3.15 -2.75
CA LYS A 11 3.11 -4.07 -3.83
C LYS A 11 4.02 -5.19 -3.32
N GLU A 12 5.07 -4.85 -2.59
CA GLU A 12 6.03 -5.82 -2.05
C GLU A 12 5.38 -6.76 -1.03
N LEU A 13 4.60 -6.23 -0.10
CA LEU A 13 3.89 -7.04 0.89
C LEU A 13 2.81 -7.92 0.25
N LEU A 14 2.03 -7.36 -0.67
CA LEU A 14 0.98 -8.11 -1.37
C LEU A 14 1.58 -9.28 -2.15
N ALA A 15 2.69 -9.05 -2.85
CA ALA A 15 3.38 -10.13 -3.57
C ALA A 15 3.88 -11.23 -2.61
N GLN A 16 4.41 -10.86 -1.44
CA GLN A 16 4.83 -11.84 -0.44
C GLN A 16 3.66 -12.65 0.13
N VAL A 17 2.53 -11.99 0.43
CA VAL A 17 1.30 -12.65 0.92
C VAL A 17 0.74 -13.59 -0.14
N LEU A 18 0.60 -13.14 -1.39
CA LEU A 18 0.07 -13.95 -2.49
C LEU A 18 0.98 -15.12 -2.87
N SER A 19 2.29 -14.98 -2.72
CA SER A 19 3.27 -16.06 -2.98
C SER A 19 3.07 -17.29 -2.08
N ARG A 20 2.31 -17.16 -1.01
CA ARG A 20 1.88 -18.32 -0.20
C ARG A 20 0.93 -19.24 -0.94
N ARG A 21 0.22 -18.70 -1.93
CA ARG A 21 -0.78 -19.44 -2.71
C ARG A 21 -0.31 -19.82 -4.11
N GLY A 22 0.61 -19.07 -4.68
CA GLY A 22 1.13 -19.36 -6.02
C GLY A 22 2.21 -18.41 -6.49
N PRO A 23 2.90 -18.75 -7.59
CA PRO A 23 3.89 -17.88 -8.19
C PRO A 23 3.33 -16.49 -8.45
N THR A 24 4.07 -15.45 -8.09
CA THR A 24 3.60 -14.07 -8.14
C THR A 24 4.64 -13.19 -8.82
N ALA A 25 4.27 -12.59 -9.97
CA ALA A 25 5.02 -11.52 -10.60
C ALA A 25 4.68 -10.17 -9.96
N LYS A 26 5.61 -9.24 -9.97
CA LYS A 26 5.39 -7.86 -9.51
C LYS A 26 6.21 -6.88 -10.33
N THR A 27 5.78 -5.61 -10.34
CA THR A 27 6.59 -4.53 -10.88
C THR A 27 7.96 -4.51 -10.24
N HIS A 28 9.00 -4.56 -11.07
CA HIS A 28 10.39 -4.52 -10.59
C HIS A 28 10.73 -3.13 -10.06
N MET A 29 11.22 -3.04 -8.83
CA MET A 29 11.56 -1.78 -8.15
C MET A 29 10.42 -0.75 -8.26
N ASN A 30 10.69 0.41 -8.87
CA ASN A 30 9.75 1.51 -9.14
C ASN A 30 9.46 1.69 -10.64
N LEU A 31 9.60 0.64 -11.44
CA LEU A 31 9.32 0.66 -12.89
C LEU A 31 7.80 0.70 -13.15
N ASN A 32 7.14 1.79 -12.74
CA ASN A 32 5.70 1.95 -12.65
C ASN A 32 5.11 2.95 -13.66
N ASN A 33 5.92 3.38 -14.65
CA ASN A 33 5.52 4.29 -15.72
C ASN A 33 5.32 3.55 -17.05
N GLN A 34 5.03 4.29 -18.14
CA GLN A 34 4.72 3.76 -19.47
C GLN A 34 5.84 2.92 -20.12
N ILE A 35 7.06 3.02 -19.63
CA ILE A 35 8.20 2.20 -20.07
C ILE A 35 8.44 1.05 -19.10
N GLY A 36 8.52 1.36 -17.82
CA GLY A 36 8.90 0.38 -16.80
C GLY A 36 7.84 -0.68 -16.52
N LEU A 37 6.56 -0.30 -16.57
CA LEU A 37 5.46 -1.23 -16.35
C LEU A 37 5.41 -2.34 -17.42
N PRO A 38 5.42 -2.03 -18.75
CA PRO A 38 5.50 -3.07 -19.78
C PRO A 38 6.75 -3.95 -19.67
N LEU A 39 7.91 -3.36 -19.32
CA LEU A 39 9.13 -4.15 -19.09
C LEU A 39 8.98 -5.14 -17.94
N SER A 40 8.32 -4.73 -16.84
CA SER A 40 8.04 -5.62 -15.71
C SER A 40 7.06 -6.75 -16.11
N MET A 41 6.07 -6.45 -16.94
CA MET A 41 5.12 -7.46 -17.45
C MET A 41 5.81 -8.46 -18.39
N LEU A 42 6.69 -7.98 -19.30
CA LEU A 42 7.43 -8.82 -20.23
C LEU A 42 8.50 -9.69 -19.54
N ALA A 43 8.93 -9.32 -18.34
CA ALA A 43 9.85 -10.10 -17.52
C ALA A 43 9.16 -11.28 -16.80
N ALA A 44 7.84 -11.30 -16.73
CA ALA A 44 7.08 -12.42 -16.21
C ALA A 44 7.13 -13.62 -17.16
N THR A 45 7.09 -14.83 -16.61
CA THR A 45 7.21 -16.07 -17.35
C THR A 45 5.89 -16.51 -18.02
N GLY A 46 4.76 -15.97 -17.52
CA GLY A 46 3.40 -16.36 -17.91
C GLY A 46 2.85 -17.55 -17.11
N GLU A 47 3.64 -18.10 -16.18
CA GLU A 47 3.23 -19.19 -15.29
C GLU A 47 2.76 -18.70 -13.91
N GLU A 48 2.82 -17.38 -13.68
CA GLU A 48 2.42 -16.78 -12.42
C GLU A 48 0.90 -16.81 -12.24
N ALA A 49 0.48 -17.21 -11.03
CA ALA A 49 -0.93 -17.17 -10.62
C ALA A 49 -1.41 -15.74 -10.35
N PHE A 50 -0.48 -14.85 -9.98
CA PHE A 50 -0.79 -13.45 -9.64
C PHE A 50 0.22 -12.48 -10.25
N TRP A 51 -0.29 -11.32 -10.68
CA TRP A 51 0.51 -10.21 -11.17
C TRP A 51 0.20 -8.95 -10.36
N VAL A 52 1.15 -8.50 -9.55
CA VAL A 52 1.02 -7.32 -8.68
C VAL A 52 1.70 -6.12 -9.33
N MET A 53 0.96 -5.38 -10.15
CA MET A 53 1.49 -4.28 -10.94
C MET A 53 1.23 -2.92 -10.27
N GLU A 54 2.26 -2.10 -10.15
CA GLU A 54 2.21 -0.74 -9.62
C GLU A 54 2.12 0.28 -10.74
N ALA A 55 1.10 1.16 -10.71
CA ALA A 55 0.92 2.26 -11.66
C ALA A 55 1.21 3.61 -10.97
N GLY A 56 2.24 4.28 -11.44
CA GLY A 56 2.65 5.63 -11.02
C GLY A 56 2.29 6.67 -12.07
N ILE A 57 1.78 7.82 -11.65
CA ILE A 57 1.42 8.92 -12.57
C ILE A 57 2.13 10.22 -12.21
N SER A 58 2.49 10.97 -13.23
CA SER A 58 3.07 12.31 -13.14
C SER A 58 2.32 13.32 -14.01
N HIS A 59 1.56 12.86 -15.03
CA HIS A 59 0.81 13.69 -15.98
C HIS A 59 -0.64 13.22 -16.11
N PRO A 60 -1.55 14.05 -16.62
CA PRO A 60 -2.99 13.78 -16.68
C PRO A 60 -3.41 12.51 -17.45
N ASN A 61 -2.66 12.11 -18.48
CA ASN A 61 -2.99 10.96 -19.33
C ASN A 61 -2.33 9.66 -18.89
N ASP A 62 -1.36 9.73 -17.97
CA ASP A 62 -0.57 8.56 -17.57
C ASP A 62 -1.44 7.37 -17.13
N MET A 63 -2.48 7.63 -16.34
CA MET A 63 -3.33 6.55 -15.85
C MET A 63 -4.19 5.90 -16.94
N ASP A 64 -4.60 6.65 -17.95
CA ASP A 64 -5.34 6.08 -19.09
C ASP A 64 -4.44 5.16 -19.91
N GLU A 65 -3.18 5.56 -20.15
CA GLU A 65 -2.19 4.75 -20.86
C GLU A 65 -1.81 3.49 -20.07
N LEU A 66 -1.48 3.65 -18.77
CA LEU A 66 -1.14 2.52 -17.90
C LEU A 66 -2.33 1.57 -17.69
N GLY A 67 -3.52 2.12 -17.54
CA GLY A 67 -4.75 1.33 -17.40
C GLY A 67 -5.06 0.50 -18.62
N ALA A 68 -4.88 1.07 -19.83
CA ALA A 68 -5.06 0.36 -21.09
C ALA A 68 -4.03 -0.77 -21.30
N ILE A 69 -2.82 -0.62 -20.76
CA ILE A 69 -1.80 -1.68 -20.78
C ILE A 69 -2.14 -2.79 -19.78
N LEU A 70 -2.67 -2.43 -18.61
CA LEU A 70 -2.90 -3.36 -17.51
C LEU A 70 -4.17 -4.19 -17.68
N GLU A 71 -5.27 -3.58 -18.10
CA GLU A 71 -6.63 -4.18 -18.09
C GLU A 71 -6.86 -5.05 -16.85
N PRO A 72 -6.76 -4.49 -15.63
CA PRO A 72 -6.61 -5.29 -14.43
C PRO A 72 -7.92 -5.98 -14.01
N ASP A 73 -7.83 -7.21 -13.50
CA ASP A 73 -8.98 -7.91 -12.87
C ASP A 73 -9.33 -7.28 -11.50
N LEU A 74 -8.34 -6.66 -10.85
CA LEU A 74 -8.51 -5.97 -9.59
C LEU A 74 -7.69 -4.67 -9.55
N ALA A 75 -8.36 -3.56 -9.30
CA ALA A 75 -7.72 -2.26 -9.10
C ALA A 75 -7.75 -1.87 -7.62
N LEU A 76 -6.59 -1.55 -7.06
CA LEU A 76 -6.45 -1.01 -5.70
C LEU A 76 -5.99 0.45 -5.77
N ILE A 77 -6.73 1.36 -5.14
CA ILE A 77 -6.33 2.74 -4.93
C ILE A 77 -6.17 2.99 -3.43
N LEU A 78 -4.91 3.11 -2.97
CA LEU A 78 -4.58 3.20 -1.55
C LEU A 78 -5.07 4.49 -0.91
N ASN A 79 -4.61 5.59 -1.47
CA ASN A 79 -4.78 6.92 -0.89
C ASN A 79 -4.51 8.00 -1.93
N VAL A 80 -4.86 9.20 -1.57
CA VAL A 80 -4.59 10.41 -2.33
C VAL A 80 -4.06 11.51 -1.41
N GLY A 81 -3.20 12.34 -1.93
CA GLY A 81 -2.58 13.42 -1.16
C GLY A 81 -2.02 14.48 -2.11
N PRO A 82 -1.45 15.56 -1.58
CA PRO A 82 -0.92 16.68 -2.37
C PRO A 82 0.34 16.35 -3.18
N GLY A 83 0.80 15.09 -3.20
CA GLY A 83 1.96 14.68 -4.00
C GLY A 83 1.70 14.75 -5.50
N HIS A 84 2.71 15.17 -6.28
CA HIS A 84 2.67 15.35 -7.75
C HIS A 84 1.65 16.40 -8.26
N ALA A 85 1.16 17.28 -7.40
CA ALA A 85 0.17 18.30 -7.77
C ALA A 85 0.64 19.22 -8.91
N ALA A 86 1.94 19.50 -8.98
CA ALA A 86 2.51 20.40 -9.99
C ALA A 86 2.40 19.88 -11.44
N GLY A 87 2.33 18.55 -11.64
CA GLY A 87 2.25 17.92 -12.98
C GLY A 87 0.83 17.48 -13.39
N LEU A 88 -0.08 17.32 -12.43
CA LEU A 88 -1.40 16.73 -12.67
C LEU A 88 -2.50 17.76 -12.95
N GLY A 89 -2.22 19.09 -12.86
CA GLY A 89 -3.22 20.13 -13.08
C GLY A 89 -4.30 20.22 -11.98
N ASP A 90 -5.39 20.95 -12.27
CA ASP A 90 -6.34 21.45 -11.26
C ASP A 90 -7.31 20.40 -10.69
N ARG A 91 -7.43 19.21 -11.29
CA ARG A 91 -8.41 18.19 -10.85
C ARG A 91 -7.94 17.33 -9.67
N GLY A 92 -6.67 17.44 -9.31
CA GLY A 92 -6.09 16.72 -8.17
C GLY A 92 -5.86 15.23 -8.39
N THR A 93 -5.07 14.63 -7.49
CA THR A 93 -4.60 13.24 -7.59
C THR A 93 -5.74 12.21 -7.52
N ALA A 94 -6.83 12.52 -6.80
CA ALA A 94 -8.01 11.63 -6.70
C ALA A 94 -8.65 11.37 -8.06
N HIS A 95 -8.86 12.44 -8.83
CA HIS A 95 -9.44 12.33 -10.17
C HIS A 95 -8.61 11.45 -11.11
N TYR A 96 -7.31 11.76 -11.23
CA TYR A 96 -6.46 11.05 -12.17
C TYR A 96 -6.21 9.59 -11.78
N LYS A 97 -6.09 9.28 -10.47
CA LYS A 97 -5.93 7.89 -10.03
C LYS A 97 -7.20 7.06 -10.20
N SER A 98 -8.38 7.67 -10.04
CA SER A 98 -9.67 6.99 -10.24
C SER A 98 -9.89 6.55 -11.68
N LYS A 99 -9.21 7.13 -12.68
CA LYS A 99 -9.28 6.71 -14.07
C LYS A 99 -8.86 5.24 -14.28
N LEU A 100 -7.99 4.68 -13.40
CA LEU A 100 -7.65 3.26 -13.45
C LEU A 100 -8.89 2.35 -13.42
N LEU A 101 -9.96 2.79 -12.76
CA LEU A 101 -11.19 2.00 -12.60
C LEU A 101 -11.98 1.85 -13.91
N ALA A 102 -11.77 2.76 -14.89
CA ALA A 102 -12.38 2.67 -16.23
C ALA A 102 -11.76 1.55 -17.07
N HIS A 103 -10.55 1.09 -16.71
CA HIS A 103 -9.81 0.07 -17.43
C HIS A 103 -9.90 -1.32 -16.78
N LEU A 104 -10.74 -1.49 -15.75
CA LEU A 104 -10.98 -2.81 -15.17
C LEU A 104 -11.55 -3.76 -16.22
N ALA A 105 -11.04 -4.99 -16.26
CA ALA A 105 -11.59 -6.07 -17.04
C ALA A 105 -13.09 -6.29 -16.73
N PRO A 106 -13.88 -6.87 -17.63
CA PRO A 106 -15.28 -7.18 -17.37
C PRO A 106 -15.43 -8.04 -16.10
N GLY A 107 -16.26 -7.60 -15.14
CA GLY A 107 -16.40 -8.26 -13.84
C GLY A 107 -15.30 -7.95 -12.83
N GLY A 108 -14.31 -7.14 -13.19
CA GLY A 108 -13.19 -6.78 -12.33
C GLY A 108 -13.62 -6.03 -11.06
N THR A 109 -12.81 -6.08 -10.01
CA THR A 109 -13.08 -5.52 -8.68
C THR A 109 -12.30 -4.24 -8.43
N ALA A 110 -12.98 -3.19 -7.95
CA ALA A 110 -12.36 -1.95 -7.49
C ALA A 110 -12.30 -1.92 -5.96
N ILE A 111 -11.11 -1.80 -5.38
CA ILE A 111 -10.88 -1.66 -3.94
C ILE A 111 -10.27 -0.30 -3.68
N ILE A 112 -10.90 0.52 -2.83
CA ILE A 112 -10.44 1.88 -2.54
C ILE A 112 -10.54 2.22 -1.05
N SER A 113 -9.70 3.14 -0.60
CA SER A 113 -9.81 3.68 0.76
C SER A 113 -11.04 4.57 0.91
N ALA A 114 -11.84 4.31 1.94
CA ALA A 114 -12.97 5.15 2.34
C ALA A 114 -12.51 6.38 3.14
N ASP A 115 -11.27 6.42 3.59
CA ASP A 115 -10.75 7.47 4.47
C ASP A 115 -10.44 8.78 3.74
N TYR A 116 -10.48 8.75 2.40
CA TYR A 116 -10.29 9.89 1.52
C TYR A 116 -11.59 10.25 0.77
N PRO A 117 -12.38 11.22 1.27
CA PRO A 117 -13.68 11.55 0.69
C PRO A 117 -13.64 11.96 -0.80
N ASP A 118 -12.58 12.68 -1.20
CA ASP A 118 -12.40 13.06 -2.59
C ASP A 118 -12.14 11.84 -3.49
N LEU A 119 -11.33 10.86 -3.02
CA LEU A 119 -11.13 9.62 -3.74
C LEU A 119 -12.44 8.84 -3.88
N ALA A 120 -13.20 8.71 -2.81
CA ALA A 120 -14.47 7.99 -2.84
C ALA A 120 -15.48 8.65 -3.80
N ARG A 121 -15.49 10.00 -3.88
CA ARG A 121 -16.33 10.77 -4.81
C ARG A 121 -15.92 10.53 -6.27
N GLU A 122 -14.64 10.71 -6.59
CA GLU A 122 -14.11 10.55 -7.95
C GLU A 122 -14.24 9.08 -8.43
N ALA A 123 -13.98 8.11 -7.56
CA ALA A 123 -14.13 6.69 -7.89
C ALA A 123 -15.58 6.33 -8.23
N ARG A 124 -16.58 6.84 -7.46
CA ARG A 124 -18.00 6.62 -7.74
C ARG A 124 -18.46 7.24 -9.06
N ALA A 125 -17.83 8.32 -9.49
CA ALA A 125 -18.11 8.94 -10.80
C ALA A 125 -17.66 8.06 -11.97
N VAL A 126 -16.66 7.19 -11.76
CA VAL A 126 -16.14 6.24 -12.78
C VAL A 126 -16.85 4.89 -12.69
N ARG A 127 -17.06 4.36 -11.48
CA ARG A 127 -17.62 3.03 -11.24
C ARG A 127 -18.54 3.05 -10.01
N GLN A 128 -19.71 2.42 -10.11
CA GLN A 128 -20.67 2.38 -9.00
C GLN A 128 -20.37 1.26 -7.98
N GLU A 129 -19.92 0.11 -8.46
CA GLU A 129 -19.58 -1.04 -7.60
C GLU A 129 -18.15 -0.90 -7.08
N LEU A 130 -18.02 -0.53 -5.82
CA LEU A 130 -16.76 -0.31 -5.13
C LEU A 130 -16.72 -1.10 -3.82
N VAL A 131 -15.59 -1.73 -3.55
CA VAL A 131 -15.25 -2.32 -2.27
C VAL A 131 -14.41 -1.31 -1.49
N PHE A 132 -14.74 -1.10 -0.23
CA PHE A 132 -14.07 -0.11 0.60
C PHE A 132 -13.24 -0.74 1.72
N PHE A 133 -12.09 -0.13 1.99
CA PHE A 133 -11.36 -0.36 3.24
C PHE A 133 -11.19 0.94 4.03
N SER A 134 -10.97 0.82 5.35
CA SER A 134 -10.82 1.98 6.24
C SER A 134 -9.99 1.65 7.47
N THR A 135 -9.30 2.67 7.99
CA THR A 135 -8.62 2.66 9.28
C THR A 135 -9.16 3.72 10.25
N SER A 136 -10.10 4.56 9.79
CA SER A 136 -10.67 5.67 10.57
C SER A 136 -11.97 5.33 11.31
N GLY A 137 -12.28 4.03 11.48
CA GLY A 137 -13.48 3.57 12.17
C GLY A 137 -14.77 3.59 11.33
N ARG A 138 -14.68 3.86 10.02
CA ARG A 138 -15.84 3.78 9.12
C ARG A 138 -16.34 2.35 9.01
N GLN A 139 -17.65 2.17 8.98
CA GLN A 139 -18.28 0.85 8.82
C GLN A 139 -18.27 0.46 7.34
N VAL A 140 -17.24 -0.29 6.96
CA VAL A 140 -17.02 -0.85 5.61
C VAL A 140 -16.56 -2.30 5.74
N ASP A 141 -16.53 -3.04 4.62
CA ASP A 141 -16.26 -4.48 4.61
C ASP A 141 -14.86 -4.84 5.13
N TYR A 142 -13.88 -3.97 4.85
CA TYR A 142 -12.49 -4.18 5.24
C TYR A 142 -12.01 -3.07 6.16
N ARG A 143 -11.57 -3.42 7.36
CA ARG A 143 -11.10 -2.45 8.37
C ARG A 143 -9.87 -2.96 9.08
N ALA A 144 -9.01 -2.06 9.52
CA ALA A 144 -7.92 -2.38 10.42
C ALA A 144 -7.80 -1.37 11.56
N ALA A 145 -7.29 -1.88 12.68
CA ALA A 145 -6.82 -1.06 13.79
C ALA A 145 -5.47 -1.60 14.26
N TYR A 146 -4.53 -0.71 14.51
CA TYR A 146 -3.31 -1.03 15.25
C TYR A 146 -3.67 -1.30 16.71
N VAL A 147 -3.14 -2.38 17.28
CA VAL A 147 -3.45 -2.81 18.64
C VAL A 147 -2.31 -2.50 19.58
N VAL A 148 -1.16 -3.10 19.35
CA VAL A 148 0.04 -2.95 20.22
C VAL A 148 1.31 -3.24 19.40
N PRO A 149 2.49 -2.82 19.86
CA PRO A 149 3.76 -3.30 19.38
C PRO A 149 3.90 -4.83 19.48
N ALA A 150 4.54 -5.45 18.49
CA ALA A 150 4.84 -6.89 18.46
C ALA A 150 6.35 -7.11 18.16
N GLY A 151 7.21 -6.50 18.96
CA GLY A 151 8.65 -6.49 18.75
C GLY A 151 9.18 -5.11 18.36
N GLU A 152 10.44 -5.04 17.90
CA GLU A 152 11.08 -3.76 17.58
C GLU A 152 10.55 -3.13 16.29
N ASP A 153 10.25 -3.93 15.28
CA ASP A 153 9.89 -3.52 13.92
C ASP A 153 8.49 -3.96 13.48
N LYS A 154 7.75 -4.68 14.33
CA LYS A 154 6.42 -5.21 14.05
C LYS A 154 5.34 -4.63 14.94
N GLY A 155 4.11 -4.72 14.47
CA GLY A 155 2.91 -4.42 15.23
C GLY A 155 1.85 -5.49 15.07
N LEU A 156 1.00 -5.60 16.07
CA LEU A 156 -0.22 -6.39 16.04
C LEU A 156 -1.36 -5.53 15.50
N PHE A 157 -2.03 -6.01 14.47
CA PHE A 157 -3.16 -5.33 13.85
C PHE A 157 -4.39 -6.22 13.92
N ARG A 158 -5.51 -5.65 14.32
CA ARG A 158 -6.82 -6.31 14.21
C ARG A 158 -7.45 -5.95 12.89
N LEU A 159 -7.78 -6.97 12.10
CA LEU A 159 -8.42 -6.82 10.80
C LEU A 159 -9.86 -7.35 10.88
N TRP A 160 -10.75 -6.70 10.16
CA TRP A 160 -12.09 -7.18 9.86
C TRP A 160 -12.17 -7.39 8.35
N LEU A 161 -12.42 -8.61 7.93
CA LEU A 161 -12.45 -9.04 6.54
C LEU A 161 -13.82 -9.61 6.22
N ASP A 162 -14.72 -8.79 5.69
CA ASP A 162 -16.08 -9.20 5.28
C ASP A 162 -16.81 -10.05 6.36
N GLY A 163 -16.88 -9.52 7.59
CA GLY A 163 -17.54 -10.14 8.74
C GLY A 163 -16.67 -11.04 9.61
N VAL A 164 -15.46 -11.42 9.17
CA VAL A 164 -14.51 -12.20 9.97
C VAL A 164 -13.46 -11.26 10.58
N SER A 165 -13.12 -11.44 11.86
CA SER A 165 -12.01 -10.69 12.48
C SER A 165 -10.82 -11.61 12.77
N ILE A 166 -9.62 -11.12 12.47
CA ILE A 166 -8.34 -11.77 12.75
C ILE A 166 -7.33 -10.77 13.30
N ASP A 167 -6.40 -11.27 14.09
CA ASP A 167 -5.24 -10.51 14.51
C ASP A 167 -4.02 -10.95 13.67
N VAL A 168 -3.26 -10.00 13.15
CA VAL A 168 -2.07 -10.27 12.34
C VAL A 168 -0.87 -9.49 12.86
N GLU A 169 0.28 -10.12 12.89
CA GLU A 169 1.56 -9.43 13.04
C GLU A 169 2.05 -9.00 11.66
N ALA A 170 2.37 -7.71 11.51
CA ALA A 170 2.87 -7.17 10.25
C ALA A 170 4.11 -6.27 10.50
N PRO A 171 4.99 -6.10 9.49
CA PRO A 171 6.26 -5.40 9.64
C PRO A 171 6.10 -3.87 9.68
N PHE A 172 5.25 -3.38 10.57
CA PHE A 172 5.05 -1.96 10.84
C PHE A 172 4.93 -1.71 12.34
N ARG A 173 5.56 -0.65 12.81
CA ARG A 173 5.30 -0.10 14.14
C ARG A 173 4.37 1.09 13.99
N GLY A 174 3.34 1.13 14.85
CA GLY A 174 2.40 2.24 14.89
C GLY A 174 1.21 2.16 13.95
N ALA A 175 0.26 3.06 14.18
CA ALA A 175 -1.03 3.07 13.49
C ALA A 175 -0.93 3.34 11.98
N PHE A 176 0.15 3.99 11.51
CA PHE A 176 0.34 4.31 10.09
C PHE A 176 0.39 3.06 9.19
N GLY A 177 0.84 1.92 9.74
CA GLY A 177 0.91 0.64 9.03
C GLY A 177 -0.46 0.05 8.70
N ALA A 178 -1.49 0.39 9.48
CA ALA A 178 -2.83 -0.20 9.36
C ALA A 178 -3.44 -0.04 7.95
N GLU A 179 -3.22 1.11 7.29
CA GLU A 179 -3.71 1.36 5.94
C GLU A 179 -3.08 0.38 4.93
N ASN A 180 -1.76 0.17 4.99
CA ASN A 180 -1.06 -0.76 4.12
C ASN A 180 -1.48 -2.21 4.39
N VAL A 181 -1.60 -2.58 5.67
CA VAL A 181 -1.99 -3.93 6.10
C VAL A 181 -3.38 -4.28 5.61
N ILE A 182 -4.38 -3.39 5.83
CA ILE A 182 -5.75 -3.69 5.39
C ILE A 182 -5.90 -3.66 3.86
N ALA A 183 -5.16 -2.81 3.17
CA ALA A 183 -5.18 -2.80 1.71
C ALA A 183 -4.65 -4.11 1.13
N VAL A 184 -3.54 -4.64 1.66
CA VAL A 184 -3.00 -5.96 1.29
C VAL A 184 -3.99 -7.06 1.62
N ALA A 185 -4.53 -7.07 2.84
CA ALA A 185 -5.47 -8.10 3.30
C ALA A 185 -6.77 -8.10 2.48
N ALA A 186 -7.32 -6.94 2.15
CA ALA A 186 -8.52 -6.82 1.34
C ALA A 186 -8.32 -7.39 -0.07
N VAL A 187 -7.19 -7.08 -0.72
CA VAL A 187 -6.85 -7.64 -2.03
C VAL A 187 -6.66 -9.16 -1.94
N ALA A 188 -5.86 -9.65 -0.98
CA ALA A 188 -5.61 -11.07 -0.81
C ALA A 188 -6.90 -11.85 -0.54
N HIS A 189 -7.78 -11.32 0.32
CA HIS A 189 -9.07 -11.92 0.63
C HIS A 189 -9.99 -11.96 -0.61
N ARG A 190 -10.06 -10.87 -1.40
CA ARG A 190 -10.85 -10.84 -2.66
C ARG A 190 -10.29 -11.77 -3.73
N LEU A 191 -9.01 -12.10 -3.68
CA LEU A 191 -8.37 -13.12 -4.52
C LEU A 191 -8.50 -14.53 -3.95
N GLY A 192 -9.26 -14.72 -2.87
CA GLY A 192 -9.65 -16.00 -2.31
C GLY A 192 -8.72 -16.57 -1.25
N LEU A 193 -7.75 -15.80 -0.72
CA LEU A 193 -6.97 -16.24 0.43
C LEU A 193 -7.83 -16.22 1.69
N GLY A 194 -7.76 -17.29 2.49
CA GLY A 194 -8.41 -17.36 3.78
C GLY A 194 -7.69 -16.51 4.84
N ALA A 195 -8.37 -16.27 5.96
CA ALA A 195 -7.84 -15.47 7.07
C ALA A 195 -6.50 -16.00 7.59
N GLU A 196 -6.35 -17.31 7.73
CA GLU A 196 -5.11 -17.96 8.19
C GLU A 196 -3.96 -17.80 7.18
N GLU A 197 -4.25 -17.92 5.88
CA GLU A 197 -3.25 -17.72 4.81
C GLU A 197 -2.74 -16.26 4.81
N ILE A 198 -3.66 -15.31 5.00
CA ILE A 198 -3.32 -13.87 5.10
C ILE A 198 -2.45 -13.62 6.33
N ALA A 199 -2.82 -14.13 7.50
CA ALA A 199 -2.04 -13.98 8.72
C ALA A 199 -0.63 -14.61 8.58
N ALA A 200 -0.54 -15.82 8.04
CA ALA A 200 0.74 -16.49 7.77
C ALA A 200 1.59 -15.73 6.73
N GLY A 201 0.95 -15.11 5.76
CA GLY A 201 1.62 -14.25 4.77
C GLY A 201 2.29 -13.04 5.41
N PHE A 202 1.58 -12.33 6.28
CA PHE A 202 2.15 -11.18 7.01
C PHE A 202 3.24 -11.56 8.00
N ALA A 203 3.09 -12.67 8.73
CA ALA A 203 4.09 -13.13 9.70
C ALA A 203 5.47 -13.36 9.08
N GLY A 204 5.51 -13.82 7.82
CA GLY A 204 6.75 -14.03 7.06
C GLY A 204 7.19 -12.85 6.21
N ALA A 205 6.44 -11.75 6.19
CA ALA A 205 6.73 -10.62 5.31
C ALA A 205 7.75 -9.65 5.91
N ALA A 206 8.49 -8.99 5.03
CA ALA A 206 9.44 -7.93 5.37
C ALA A 206 9.20 -6.69 4.50
N LEU A 207 9.49 -5.52 5.06
CA LEU A 207 9.48 -4.27 4.30
C LEU A 207 10.68 -4.23 3.33
N PRO A 208 10.52 -3.58 2.16
CA PRO A 208 11.64 -3.35 1.28
C PRO A 208 12.65 -2.38 1.93
N GLU A 209 13.90 -2.49 1.51
CA GLU A 209 14.96 -1.58 1.95
C GLU A 209 14.56 -0.12 1.74
N GLN A 210 15.04 0.76 2.63
CA GLN A 210 14.78 2.20 2.59
C GLN A 210 13.27 2.59 2.67
N ARG A 211 12.43 1.71 3.21
CA ARG A 211 10.99 1.91 3.41
C ARG A 211 10.60 1.59 4.85
N PHE A 212 10.98 2.49 5.77
CA PHE A 212 10.82 2.26 7.20
C PHE A 212 11.55 0.97 7.66
N ALA A 213 12.67 0.67 7.04
CA ALA A 213 13.46 -0.52 7.35
C ALA A 213 14.20 -0.33 8.66
N CYS A 214 13.94 -1.20 9.63
CA CYS A 214 14.58 -1.16 10.93
C CYS A 214 15.83 -2.06 10.96
N SER A 215 16.92 -1.57 11.51
CA SER A 215 18.17 -2.29 11.70
C SER A 215 18.91 -1.83 12.97
N ARG A 216 19.89 -2.62 13.40
CA ARG A 216 20.76 -2.24 14.52
C ARG A 216 22.18 -1.93 14.03
N ALA A 217 22.71 -0.81 14.53
CA ALA A 217 24.11 -0.42 14.34
C ALA A 217 24.72 -0.16 15.74
N GLY A 218 25.37 -1.17 16.31
CA GLY A 218 25.77 -1.15 17.72
C GLY A 218 24.56 -0.98 18.64
N ASP A 219 24.59 0.05 19.48
CA ASP A 219 23.48 0.37 20.40
C ASP A 219 22.35 1.21 19.77
N TRP A 220 22.52 1.61 18.51
CA TRP A 220 21.52 2.40 17.80
C TRP A 220 20.48 1.50 17.14
N LEU A 221 19.20 1.85 17.29
CA LEU A 221 18.15 1.40 16.42
C LEU A 221 18.05 2.42 15.26
N VAL A 222 18.28 1.93 14.05
CA VAL A 222 18.25 2.75 12.82
C VAL A 222 16.96 2.46 12.08
N ILE A 223 16.21 3.51 11.76
CA ILE A 223 15.03 3.46 10.90
C ILE A 223 15.44 4.14 9.58
N ASP A 224 15.49 3.36 8.50
CA ASP A 224 15.82 3.85 7.17
C ASP A 224 14.55 4.00 6.33
N ASP A 225 14.15 5.24 6.04
CA ASP A 225 13.06 5.61 5.12
C ASP A 225 13.55 6.58 4.04
N SER A 226 14.79 6.36 3.58
CA SER A 226 15.51 7.30 2.73
C SER A 226 15.20 7.19 1.23
N TYR A 227 14.35 6.24 0.81
CA TYR A 227 14.06 6.03 -0.62
C TYR A 227 13.41 7.24 -1.28
N ASN A 228 12.39 7.83 -0.66
CA ASN A 228 11.67 9.00 -1.17
C ASN A 228 10.85 9.63 -0.04
N ALA A 229 10.66 10.94 -0.09
CA ALA A 229 9.87 11.67 0.88
C ALA A 229 8.76 12.49 0.22
N ASN A 230 7.66 12.62 0.91
CA ASN A 230 6.62 13.60 0.67
C ASN A 230 5.99 13.97 2.02
N PRO A 231 5.28 15.11 2.14
CA PRO A 231 4.78 15.58 3.43
C PRO A 231 4.00 14.55 4.24
N LEU A 232 3.16 13.74 3.56
CA LEU A 232 2.33 12.73 4.23
C LEU A 232 3.16 11.53 4.72
N SER A 233 4.07 10.99 3.88
CA SER A 233 4.93 9.87 4.29
C SER A 233 5.89 10.29 5.40
N PHE A 234 6.41 11.50 5.32
CA PHE A 234 7.33 12.05 6.30
C PHE A 234 6.68 12.24 7.68
N SER A 235 5.47 12.82 7.75
CA SER A 235 4.72 12.94 9.00
C SER A 235 4.47 11.57 9.65
N ARG A 236 4.03 10.59 8.86
CA ARG A 236 3.79 9.23 9.33
C ARG A 236 5.05 8.54 9.85
N MET A 237 6.18 8.74 9.18
CA MET A 237 7.48 8.21 9.62
C MET A 237 7.89 8.83 10.95
N LEU A 238 7.77 10.14 11.11
CA LEU A 238 8.10 10.82 12.36
C LEU A 238 7.20 10.38 13.53
N GLU A 239 5.90 10.21 13.29
CA GLU A 239 4.97 9.71 14.31
C GLU A 239 5.36 8.31 14.78
N ALA A 240 5.68 7.41 13.85
CA ALA A 240 6.12 6.06 14.18
C ALA A 240 7.49 6.04 14.89
N ALA A 241 8.45 6.84 14.43
CA ALA A 241 9.75 6.97 15.08
C ALA A 241 9.62 7.52 16.51
N ALA A 242 8.72 8.49 16.74
CA ALA A 242 8.42 9.02 18.06
C ALA A 242 7.78 7.97 18.98
N GLU A 243 6.86 7.15 18.47
CA GLU A 243 6.27 6.04 19.22
C GLU A 243 7.36 5.03 19.63
N MET A 244 8.23 4.64 18.69
CA MET A 244 9.35 3.72 18.97
C MET A 244 10.36 4.32 19.97
N ALA A 245 10.63 5.62 19.89
CA ALA A 245 11.48 6.31 20.86
C ALA A 245 10.88 6.32 22.28
N GLY A 246 9.54 6.33 22.39
CA GLY A 246 8.86 6.23 23.68
C GLY A 246 9.15 4.93 24.42
N ASP A 247 9.42 3.84 23.74
CA ASP A 247 9.84 2.56 24.33
C ASP A 247 11.28 2.61 24.88
N HIS A 248 12.05 3.65 24.53
CA HIS A 248 13.45 3.87 24.89
C HIS A 248 13.64 5.31 25.40
N ALA A 249 12.81 5.74 26.36
CA ALA A 249 12.75 7.12 26.87
C ALA A 249 14.06 7.64 27.47
N ASP A 250 15.01 6.77 27.77
CA ASP A 250 16.37 7.08 28.23
C ASP A 250 17.36 7.38 27.09
N ARG A 251 16.95 7.25 25.84
CA ARG A 251 17.80 7.44 24.65
C ARG A 251 17.35 8.62 23.80
N PRO A 252 18.27 9.34 23.17
CA PRO A 252 17.90 10.43 22.28
C PRO A 252 17.33 9.91 20.96
N LEU A 253 16.29 10.57 20.43
CA LEU A 253 15.85 10.43 19.05
C LEU A 253 16.67 11.39 18.18
N VAL A 254 17.40 10.84 17.21
CA VAL A 254 18.19 11.63 16.25
C VAL A 254 17.59 11.48 14.87
N CYS A 255 17.25 12.57 14.21
CA CYS A 255 16.74 12.58 12.84
C CYS A 255 17.83 13.11 11.88
N VAL A 256 18.10 12.34 10.82
CA VAL A 256 18.95 12.76 9.70
C VAL A 256 18.05 13.01 8.51
N LEU A 257 17.92 14.27 8.09
CA LEU A 257 16.96 14.71 7.10
C LEU A 257 17.69 15.28 5.89
N GLY A 258 17.24 14.86 4.70
CA GLY A 258 17.62 15.45 3.44
C GLY A 258 16.63 16.52 2.97
N GLU A 259 16.90 17.12 1.82
CA GLU A 259 15.97 18.00 1.11
C GLU A 259 14.81 17.15 0.52
N MET A 260 13.58 17.71 0.58
CA MET A 260 12.36 17.05 0.13
C MET A 260 11.72 17.81 -1.05
#